data_8bccd001699ece5a13ad7f98db1a111d
#
_entry.id   8bccd001699ece5a13ad7f98db1a111d
#
_cell.length_a   1.000
_cell.length_b   1.000
_cell.length_c   1.000
_cell.angle_alpha   90.00
_cell.angle_beta   90.00
_cell.angle_gamma   90.00
#
_symmetry.space_group_name_H-M   'P 1'
#
loop_
_entity.id
_entity.type
_entity.pdbx_description
1 polymer ?
#
loop_
_entity_poly.entity_id
_entity_poly.type
_entity_poly.pdbx_seq_one_letter_code
_entity_poly.pdbx_strand_id
1 'polypeptide(L)'
;MSQNPAHFSLLPALLILTALVTVAYWVSYFIGGDVRVVDARWYTAFESSFPIADAWLAVTAFISGIGLWRGTAWGPRAGLLAASALLYLAGMDITFDIENGLYALVPNSQPMQFELLINVWSAALGIVTLVVSWKRG
;
A
#
# COMPACT_ATOMS: atom_id res chain seq x y z
N MET A 1 25.20 23.16 -3.93
CA MET A 1 24.82 21.86 -4.52
C MET A 1 23.37 21.93 -4.95
N SER A 2 23.15 21.95 -6.24
CA SER A 2 21.79 21.99 -6.81
C SER A 2 21.14 20.62 -6.56
N GLN A 3 20.25 20.54 -5.61
CA GLN A 3 19.37 19.39 -5.45
C GLN A 3 18.34 19.45 -6.59
N ASN A 4 18.38 18.45 -7.45
CA ASN A 4 17.50 18.36 -8.61
C ASN A 4 16.06 18.17 -8.10
N PRO A 5 15.15 19.16 -8.25
CA PRO A 5 13.83 19.13 -7.61
C PRO A 5 12.90 18.05 -8.19
N ALA A 6 13.21 17.48 -9.34
CA ALA A 6 12.37 16.49 -10.01
C ALA A 6 12.33 15.12 -9.34
N HIS A 7 13.40 14.69 -8.67
CA HIS A 7 13.41 13.42 -7.94
C HIS A 7 12.74 13.49 -6.56
N PHE A 8 12.48 14.69 -6.06
CA PHE A 8 11.92 14.90 -4.73
C PHE A 8 10.40 14.82 -4.68
N SER A 9 9.73 15.05 -5.80
CA SER A 9 8.26 15.14 -5.84
C SER A 9 7.57 13.80 -6.11
N LEU A 10 8.25 12.79 -6.65
CA LEU A 10 7.61 11.54 -7.05
C LEU A 10 7.25 10.65 -5.85
N LEU A 11 8.20 10.32 -4.99
CA LEU A 11 7.92 9.46 -3.83
C LEU A 11 6.86 10.04 -2.88
N PRO A 12 6.91 11.33 -2.48
CA PRO A 12 5.84 11.94 -1.71
C PRO A 12 4.47 11.83 -2.37
N ALA A 13 4.40 12.10 -3.68
CA ALA A 13 3.15 11.99 -4.43
C ALA A 13 2.61 10.56 -4.46
N LEU A 14 3.48 9.56 -4.65
CA LEU A 14 3.08 8.15 -4.64
C LEU A 14 2.59 7.70 -3.26
N LEU A 15 3.19 8.17 -2.18
CA LEU A 15 2.74 7.86 -0.81
C LEU A 15 1.37 8.48 -0.52
N ILE A 16 1.14 9.73 -0.92
CA ILE A 16 -0.16 10.38 -0.77
C ILE A 16 -1.22 9.67 -1.61
N LEU A 17 -0.89 9.34 -2.87
CA LEU A 17 -1.79 8.57 -3.74
C LEU A 17 -2.15 7.23 -3.13
N THR A 18 -1.17 6.50 -2.60
CA THR A 18 -1.39 5.20 -1.93
C THR A 18 -2.33 5.35 -0.75
N ALA A 19 -2.16 6.37 0.08
CA ALA A 19 -3.06 6.63 1.19
C ALA A 19 -4.51 6.87 0.73
N LEU A 20 -4.70 7.68 -0.31
CA LEU A 20 -6.03 7.98 -0.86
C LEU A 20 -6.68 6.74 -1.50
N VAL A 21 -5.90 5.96 -2.26
CA VAL A 21 -6.39 4.71 -2.90
C VAL A 21 -6.75 3.67 -1.84
N THR A 22 -5.97 3.54 -0.77
CA THR A 22 -6.28 2.63 0.34
C THR A 22 -7.63 2.97 1.00
N VAL A 23 -7.87 4.26 1.26
CA VAL A 23 -9.18 4.69 1.79
C VAL A 23 -10.31 4.40 0.80
N ALA A 24 -10.12 4.73 -0.49
CA ALA A 24 -11.12 4.49 -1.53
C ALA A 24 -11.42 2.99 -1.70
N TYR A 25 -10.40 2.13 -1.60
CA TYR A 25 -10.56 0.67 -1.65
C TYR A 25 -11.51 0.19 -0.56
N TRP A 26 -11.29 0.59 0.69
CA TRP A 26 -12.14 0.15 1.81
C TRP A 26 -13.55 0.73 1.76
N VAL A 27 -13.70 1.95 1.29
CA VAL A 27 -15.03 2.52 1.02
C VAL A 27 -15.77 1.66 -0.02
N SER A 28 -15.12 1.32 -1.14
CA SER A 28 -15.69 0.46 -2.18
C SER A 28 -16.00 -0.94 -1.67
N TYR A 29 -15.11 -1.52 -0.86
CA TYR A 29 -15.29 -2.86 -0.28
C TYR A 29 -16.55 -2.94 0.60
N PHE A 30 -16.78 -1.95 1.45
CA PHE A 30 -17.94 -1.97 2.36
C PHE A 30 -19.24 -1.52 1.71
N ILE A 31 -19.21 -0.66 0.69
CA ILE A 31 -20.42 -0.14 0.04
C ILE A 31 -20.84 -1.01 -1.14
N GLY A 32 -19.95 -1.31 -2.07
CA GLY A 32 -20.25 -1.97 -3.33
C GLY A 32 -19.88 -3.46 -3.38
N GLY A 33 -18.83 -3.87 -2.67
CA GLY A 33 -18.32 -5.22 -2.70
C GLY A 33 -17.63 -5.65 -4.01
N ASP A 34 -17.53 -4.75 -4.98
CA ASP A 34 -17.05 -5.05 -6.35
C ASP A 34 -15.55 -5.37 -6.40
N VAL A 35 -14.80 -5.04 -5.36
CA VAL A 35 -13.35 -5.32 -5.27
C VAL A 35 -13.05 -6.70 -4.69
N ARG A 36 -14.06 -7.46 -4.27
CA ARG A 36 -13.87 -8.80 -3.72
C ARG A 36 -13.50 -9.78 -4.81
N VAL A 37 -12.42 -10.54 -4.59
CA VAL A 37 -11.93 -11.54 -5.56
C VAL A 37 -12.82 -12.77 -5.58
N VAL A 38 -13.24 -13.23 -4.40
CA VAL A 38 -14.05 -14.44 -4.24
C VAL A 38 -15.17 -14.18 -3.23
N ASP A 39 -16.37 -14.64 -3.52
CA ASP A 39 -17.48 -14.64 -2.58
C ASP A 39 -17.42 -15.93 -1.73
N ALA A 40 -16.47 -15.96 -0.81
CA ALA A 40 -16.27 -17.08 0.09
C ALA A 40 -16.02 -16.57 1.51
N ARG A 41 -16.58 -17.29 2.50
CA ARG A 41 -16.52 -16.90 3.91
C ARG A 41 -15.07 -16.79 4.43
N TRP A 42 -14.20 -17.70 4.01
CA TRP A 42 -12.79 -17.70 4.41
C TRP A 42 -12.03 -16.50 3.85
N TYR A 43 -12.31 -16.11 2.59
CA TYR A 43 -11.73 -14.92 1.97
C TYR A 43 -12.21 -13.65 2.67
N THR A 44 -13.52 -13.50 2.87
CA THR A 44 -14.09 -12.34 3.55
C THR A 44 -13.58 -12.22 5.00
N ALA A 45 -13.39 -13.33 5.70
CA ALA A 45 -12.83 -13.33 7.05
C ALA A 45 -11.37 -12.82 7.08
N PHE A 46 -10.56 -13.21 6.10
CA PHE A 46 -9.20 -12.71 5.94
C PHE A 46 -9.19 -11.22 5.63
N GLU A 47 -9.87 -10.81 4.56
CA GLU A 47 -9.93 -9.41 4.12
C GLU A 47 -10.45 -8.47 5.22
N SER A 48 -11.47 -8.86 5.94
CA SER A 48 -12.07 -8.04 7.01
C SER A 48 -11.15 -7.82 8.22
N SER A 49 -9.99 -8.45 8.24
CA SER A 49 -8.96 -8.25 9.27
C SER A 49 -8.05 -7.04 8.97
N PHE A 50 -8.06 -6.53 7.75
CA PHE A 50 -7.12 -5.49 7.30
C PHE A 50 -7.54 -4.03 7.53
N PRO A 51 -8.81 -3.64 7.61
CA PRO A 51 -9.20 -2.22 7.59
C PRO A 51 -8.48 -1.33 8.59
N ILE A 52 -8.24 -1.82 9.81
CA ILE A 52 -7.52 -1.06 10.85
C ILE A 52 -6.03 -0.96 10.52
N ALA A 53 -5.42 -2.05 10.05
CA ALA A 53 -4.02 -2.05 9.64
C ALA A 53 -3.79 -1.15 8.42
N ASP A 54 -4.69 -1.17 7.46
CA ASP A 54 -4.63 -0.33 6.28
C ASP A 54 -4.94 1.15 6.59
N ALA A 55 -5.77 1.42 7.59
CA ALA A 55 -5.94 2.78 8.09
C ALA A 55 -4.61 3.32 8.68
N TRP A 56 -3.87 2.50 9.41
CA TRP A 56 -2.54 2.84 9.89
C TRP A 56 -1.56 3.10 8.73
N LEU A 57 -1.57 2.24 7.72
CA LEU A 57 -0.79 2.43 6.49
C LEU A 57 -1.15 3.77 5.83
N ALA A 58 -2.42 4.05 5.61
CA ALA A 58 -2.88 5.28 4.97
C ALA A 58 -2.44 6.53 5.75
N VAL A 59 -2.57 6.53 7.07
CA VAL A 59 -2.14 7.64 7.93
C VAL A 59 -0.63 7.85 7.85
N THR A 60 0.17 6.81 8.00
CA THR A 60 1.63 6.91 7.98
C THR A 60 2.17 7.28 6.60
N ALA A 61 1.59 6.75 5.53
CA ALA A 61 1.95 7.10 4.15
C ALA A 61 1.60 8.57 3.85
N PHE A 62 0.41 9.04 4.25
CA PHE A 62 0.01 10.42 4.05
C PHE A 62 0.91 11.40 4.80
N ILE A 63 1.16 11.13 6.08
CA ILE A 63 2.06 11.94 6.91
C ILE A 63 3.46 11.95 6.30
N SER A 64 4.00 10.79 5.91
CA SER A 64 5.31 10.72 5.27
C SER A 64 5.37 11.50 3.98
N GLY A 65 4.36 11.36 3.12
CA GLY A 65 4.26 12.09 1.86
C GLY A 65 4.34 13.61 2.07
N ILE A 66 3.54 14.14 2.99
CA ILE A 66 3.57 15.57 3.35
C ILE A 66 4.93 15.98 3.94
N GLY A 67 5.48 15.17 4.85
CA GLY A 67 6.75 15.47 5.50
C GLY A 67 7.93 15.46 4.55
N LEU A 68 8.00 14.50 3.65
CA LEU A 68 9.02 14.41 2.61
C LEU A 68 8.89 15.57 1.62
N TRP A 69 7.67 15.93 1.26
CA TRP A 69 7.42 17.07 0.36
C TRP A 69 7.89 18.38 0.97
N ARG A 70 7.66 18.56 2.28
CA ARG A 70 8.08 19.75 3.02
C ARG A 70 9.53 19.73 3.49
N GLY A 71 10.24 18.64 3.28
CA GLY A 71 11.64 18.47 3.73
C GLY A 71 11.80 18.45 5.26
N THR A 72 10.79 17.97 5.98
CA THR A 72 10.81 17.90 7.45
C THR A 72 11.54 16.66 7.98
N ALA A 73 12.13 16.75 9.16
CA ALA A 73 12.81 15.62 9.79
C ALA A 73 11.88 14.44 10.17
N TRP A 74 10.59 14.70 10.36
CA TRP A 74 9.62 13.64 10.68
C TRP A 74 9.13 12.90 9.42
N GLY A 75 9.28 13.47 8.21
CA GLY A 75 8.89 12.83 6.96
C GLY A 75 9.51 11.45 6.75
N PRO A 76 10.85 11.30 6.81
CA PRO A 76 11.51 10.00 6.72
C PRO A 76 11.12 9.03 7.84
N ARG A 77 10.93 9.52 9.06
CA ARG A 77 10.52 8.68 10.19
C ARG A 77 9.14 8.06 9.98
N ALA A 78 8.17 8.87 9.53
CA ALA A 78 6.87 8.36 9.13
C ALA A 78 6.98 7.42 7.91
N GLY A 79 7.93 7.68 7.01
CA GLY A 79 8.24 6.82 5.87
C GLY A 79 8.70 5.42 6.27
N LEU A 80 9.49 5.28 7.31
CA LEU A 80 9.87 3.96 7.84
C LEU A 80 8.65 3.18 8.35
N LEU A 81 7.71 3.86 9.02
CA LEU A 81 6.46 3.24 9.48
C LEU A 81 5.58 2.81 8.28
N ALA A 82 5.41 3.68 7.29
CA ALA A 82 4.65 3.38 6.09
C ALA A 82 5.28 2.24 5.28
N ALA A 83 6.61 2.24 5.13
CA ALA A 83 7.35 1.18 4.45
C ALA A 83 7.16 -0.18 5.13
N SER A 84 7.25 -0.22 6.45
CA SER A 84 7.02 -1.43 7.24
C SER A 84 5.59 -1.96 7.04
N ALA A 85 4.59 -1.07 7.07
CA ALA A 85 3.20 -1.45 6.84
C ALA A 85 2.97 -1.99 5.42
N LEU A 86 3.53 -1.32 4.39
CA LEU A 86 3.45 -1.77 2.99
C LEU A 86 4.09 -3.15 2.76
N LEU A 87 5.26 -3.38 3.33
CA LEU A 87 5.96 -4.67 3.18
C LEU A 87 5.24 -5.78 3.93
N TYR A 88 4.68 -5.48 5.10
CA TYR A 88 3.87 -6.44 5.85
C TYR A 88 2.60 -6.80 5.09
N LEU A 89 1.87 -5.80 4.58
CA LEU A 89 0.69 -6.01 3.75
C LEU A 89 1.01 -6.89 2.53
N ALA A 90 2.02 -6.53 1.75
CA ALA A 90 2.44 -7.31 0.60
C ALA A 90 2.80 -8.76 0.97
N GLY A 91 3.52 -8.95 2.08
CA GLY A 91 3.89 -10.28 2.55
C GLY A 91 2.68 -11.13 2.92
N MET A 92 1.71 -10.57 3.62
CA MET A 92 0.48 -11.26 4.01
C MET A 92 -0.39 -11.60 2.80
N ASP A 93 -0.65 -10.64 1.91
CA ASP A 93 -1.48 -10.85 0.73
C ASP A 93 -0.86 -11.85 -0.24
N ILE A 94 0.42 -11.69 -0.58
CA ILE A 94 1.11 -12.59 -1.50
C ILE A 94 1.11 -14.03 -0.94
N THR A 95 1.37 -14.20 0.35
CA THR A 95 1.36 -15.53 0.98
C THR A 95 -0.03 -16.14 0.91
N PHE A 96 -1.06 -15.38 1.27
CA PHE A 96 -2.44 -15.83 1.23
C PHE A 96 -2.89 -16.22 -0.18
N ASP A 97 -2.57 -15.40 -1.17
CA ASP A 97 -2.92 -15.64 -2.57
C ASP A 97 -2.23 -16.90 -3.12
N ILE A 98 -0.96 -17.13 -2.76
CA ILE A 98 -0.22 -18.34 -3.15
C ILE A 98 -0.86 -19.58 -2.51
N GLU A 99 -1.09 -19.54 -1.20
CA GLU A 99 -1.63 -20.68 -0.45
C GLU A 99 -3.04 -21.07 -0.90
N ASN A 100 -3.84 -20.11 -1.36
CA ASN A 100 -5.20 -20.35 -1.83
C ASN A 100 -5.33 -20.43 -3.35
N GLY A 101 -4.22 -20.36 -4.09
CA GLY A 101 -4.22 -20.50 -5.55
C GLY A 101 -4.92 -19.37 -6.28
N LEU A 102 -5.04 -18.18 -5.67
CA LEU A 102 -5.82 -17.07 -6.21
C LEU A 102 -5.18 -16.46 -7.47
N TYR A 103 -3.86 -16.53 -7.62
CA TYR A 103 -3.18 -16.03 -8.81
C TYR A 103 -3.60 -16.75 -10.12
N ALA A 104 -4.14 -17.96 -10.02
CA ALA A 104 -4.73 -18.64 -11.18
C ALA A 104 -5.95 -17.92 -11.75
N LEU A 105 -6.60 -17.05 -10.97
CA LEU A 105 -7.77 -16.27 -11.39
C LEU A 105 -7.41 -15.01 -12.20
N VAL A 106 -6.16 -14.56 -12.16
CA VAL A 106 -5.70 -13.31 -12.80
C VAL A 106 -6.14 -13.16 -14.25
N PRO A 107 -6.07 -14.18 -15.13
CA PRO A 107 -6.47 -14.01 -16.52
C PRO A 107 -7.95 -13.65 -16.73
N ASN A 108 -8.81 -14.00 -15.78
CA ASN A 108 -10.28 -13.92 -15.95
C ASN A 108 -10.99 -13.11 -14.86
N SER A 109 -10.26 -12.53 -13.92
CA SER A 109 -10.84 -11.81 -12.77
C SER A 109 -10.24 -10.42 -12.64
N GLN A 110 -11.06 -9.38 -12.91
CA GLN A 110 -10.62 -7.99 -12.69
C GLN A 110 -10.28 -7.69 -11.24
N PRO A 111 -11.05 -8.14 -10.22
CA PRO A 111 -10.65 -7.96 -8.83
C PRO A 111 -9.28 -8.58 -8.53
N MET A 112 -8.98 -9.78 -9.06
CA MET A 112 -7.69 -10.42 -8.85
C MET A 112 -6.53 -9.72 -9.58
N GLN A 113 -6.79 -9.15 -10.76
CA GLN A 113 -5.79 -8.31 -11.45
C GLN A 113 -5.46 -7.07 -10.63
N PHE A 114 -6.47 -6.45 -10.02
CA PHE A 114 -6.28 -5.30 -9.15
C PHE A 114 -5.54 -5.67 -7.86
N GLU A 115 -5.86 -6.81 -7.26
CA GLU A 115 -5.16 -7.33 -6.08
C GLU A 115 -3.68 -7.63 -6.38
N LEU A 116 -3.37 -8.26 -7.52
CA LEU A 116 -1.99 -8.45 -7.97
C LEU A 116 -1.25 -7.11 -8.11
N LEU A 117 -1.91 -6.09 -8.68
CA LEU A 117 -1.34 -4.75 -8.77
C LEU A 117 -1.05 -4.15 -7.40
N ILE A 118 -1.95 -4.29 -6.44
CA ILE A 118 -1.77 -3.85 -5.05
C ILE A 118 -0.56 -4.55 -4.43
N ASN A 119 -0.43 -5.87 -4.63
CA ASN A 119 0.66 -6.66 -4.08
C ASN A 119 2.03 -6.21 -4.61
N VAL A 120 2.14 -6.05 -5.93
CA VAL A 120 3.37 -5.57 -6.57
C VAL A 120 3.68 -4.12 -6.17
N TRP A 121 2.68 -3.27 -6.16
CA TRP A 121 2.81 -1.87 -5.75
C TRP A 121 3.30 -1.74 -4.31
N SER A 122 2.65 -2.45 -3.40
CA SER A 122 2.99 -2.41 -1.97
C SER A 122 4.40 -2.90 -1.70
N ALA A 123 4.82 -4.00 -2.35
CA ALA A 123 6.18 -4.50 -2.24
C ALA A 123 7.21 -3.50 -2.79
N ALA A 124 7.00 -3.00 -3.99
CA ALA A 124 7.94 -2.10 -4.66
C ALA A 124 8.02 -0.74 -3.94
N LEU A 125 6.88 -0.12 -3.64
CA LEU A 125 6.84 1.16 -2.94
C LEU A 125 7.36 1.02 -1.52
N GLY A 126 7.08 -0.09 -0.84
CA GLY A 126 7.59 -0.39 0.49
C GLY A 126 9.11 -0.42 0.51
N ILE A 127 9.75 -1.15 -0.43
CA ILE A 127 11.20 -1.22 -0.55
C ILE A 127 11.80 0.16 -0.84
N VAL A 128 11.27 0.88 -1.82
CA VAL A 128 11.78 2.22 -2.20
C VAL A 128 11.66 3.18 -1.02
N THR A 129 10.49 3.20 -0.36
CA THR A 129 10.25 4.08 0.80
C THR A 129 11.19 3.75 1.95
N LEU A 130 11.41 2.46 2.22
CA LEU A 130 12.33 1.99 3.25
C LEU A 130 13.76 2.52 2.99
N VAL A 131 14.28 2.28 1.79
CA VAL A 131 15.65 2.67 1.42
C VAL A 131 15.83 4.19 1.47
N VAL A 132 14.87 4.94 0.92
CA VAL A 132 14.94 6.41 0.90
C VAL A 132 14.83 6.98 2.31
N SER A 133 13.88 6.48 3.10
CA SER A 133 13.64 6.96 4.47
C SER A 133 14.81 6.61 5.40
N TRP A 134 15.38 5.42 5.26
CA TRP A 134 16.54 5.00 6.04
C TRP A 134 17.77 5.90 5.81
N LYS A 135 18.01 6.27 4.56
CA LYS A 135 19.14 7.14 4.19
C LYS A 135 18.98 8.60 4.64
N ARG A 136 17.75 9.02 4.95
CA ARG A 136 17.41 10.40 5.29
C ARG A 136 17.05 10.60 6.78
N GLY A 137 16.77 9.55 7.50
CA GLY A 137 16.49 9.56 8.93
C GLY A 137 17.74 9.49 9.76
#